data_8f73a76fffe6b883e856b888b50424c1
#
_entry.id   8f73a76fffe6b883e856b888b50424c1
#
_cell.length_a   1.000
_cell.length_b   1.000
_cell.length_c   1.000
_cell.angle_alpha   90.00
_cell.angle_beta   90.00
_cell.angle_gamma   90.00
#
_symmetry.space_group_name_H-M   'P 1'
#
loop_
_entity.id
_entity.type
_entity.pdbx_description
1 polymer ?
#
loop_
_entity_poly.entity_id
_entity_poly.type
_entity_poly.pdbx_seq_one_letter_code
_entity_poly.pdbx_strand_id
1 'polypeptide(L)'
;PEHPNSNDDISLMYFTSGTTGNPKMVAHDFTYPLGHIVTGSFWHNLHKDSLHLTIADTGWGKAVWGKLYGQWIAGATVFVYDHEKSTPADMLQMIQDYRITSLCAPPTIFRFLIREDLTKYDLSSLQYCTLPAKP
;
A
#
# COMPACT_ATOMS: atom_id res chain seq x y z
N PRO A 1 -16.53 8.70 -26.85
CA PRO A 1 -15.70 7.92 -27.76
C PRO A 1 -15.49 6.55 -27.14
N GLU A 2 -16.16 5.60 -27.75
CA GLU A 2 -16.09 4.21 -27.34
C GLU A 2 -14.85 3.58 -27.99
N HIS A 3 -13.72 3.61 -27.30
CA HIS A 3 -12.64 2.70 -27.60
C HIS A 3 -12.63 1.64 -26.49
N PRO A 4 -13.27 0.49 -26.73
CA PRO A 4 -13.19 -0.59 -25.75
C PRO A 4 -11.73 -1.04 -25.67
N ASN A 5 -11.15 -0.94 -24.48
CA ASN A 5 -9.81 -1.47 -24.22
C ASN A 5 -9.87 -3.00 -24.31
N SER A 6 -8.86 -3.58 -24.96
CA SER A 6 -8.59 -5.01 -24.89
C SER A 6 -7.87 -5.34 -23.57
N ASN A 7 -8.00 -6.57 -23.10
CA ASN A 7 -7.20 -7.05 -21.96
C ASN A 7 -5.69 -6.98 -22.22
N ASP A 8 -5.29 -7.08 -23.49
CA ASP A 8 -3.88 -7.05 -23.91
C ASP A 8 -3.33 -5.61 -24.09
N ASP A 9 -4.19 -4.60 -23.98
CA ASP A 9 -3.75 -3.20 -24.06
C ASP A 9 -2.91 -2.83 -22.83
N ILE A 10 -1.90 -1.99 -23.03
CA ILE A 10 -1.07 -1.50 -21.93
C ILE A 10 -1.88 -0.55 -21.06
N SER A 11 -2.06 -0.90 -19.79
CA SER A 11 -2.74 -0.08 -18.78
C SER A 11 -1.78 0.73 -17.94
N LEU A 12 -0.54 0.26 -17.77
CA LEU A 12 0.42 0.84 -16.86
C LEU A 12 1.86 0.56 -17.29
N MET A 13 2.73 1.55 -17.16
CA MET A 13 4.15 1.42 -17.42
C MET A 13 4.99 1.93 -16.27
N TYR A 14 6.00 1.16 -15.87
CA TYR A 14 7.00 1.54 -14.88
C TYR A 14 8.40 1.52 -15.47
N PHE A 15 9.26 2.34 -14.91
CA PHE A 15 10.69 2.29 -15.16
C PHE A 15 11.41 1.67 -13.97
N THR A 16 12.20 0.64 -14.22
CA THR A 16 13.05 0.03 -13.20
C THR A 16 14.47 0.55 -13.34
N SER A 17 15.22 0.64 -12.24
CA SER A 17 16.60 1.14 -12.25
C SER A 17 17.57 0.28 -13.10
N GLY A 18 17.16 -0.93 -13.47
CA GLY A 18 18.02 -1.85 -14.22
C GLY A 18 19.30 -2.23 -13.48
N THR A 19 19.84 -3.39 -13.76
CA THR A 19 21.15 -3.81 -13.22
C THR A 19 22.34 -3.38 -14.09
N THR A 20 22.10 -2.88 -15.29
CA THR A 20 23.11 -2.65 -16.34
C THR A 20 23.05 -1.26 -16.98
N GLY A 21 22.72 -0.21 -16.25
CA GLY A 21 22.83 1.18 -16.71
C GLY A 21 21.48 1.87 -16.98
N ASN A 22 20.90 1.74 -18.17
CA ASN A 22 19.67 2.45 -18.48
C ASN A 22 18.41 1.85 -17.82
N PRO A 23 17.46 2.69 -17.37
CA PRO A 23 16.18 2.20 -16.85
C PRO A 23 15.46 1.35 -17.89
N LYS A 24 14.91 0.23 -17.45
CA LYS A 24 14.09 -0.63 -18.30
C LYS A 24 12.62 -0.30 -18.09
N MET A 25 11.89 -0.18 -19.17
CA MET A 25 10.45 0.00 -19.17
C MET A 25 9.77 -1.37 -18.98
N VAL A 26 8.86 -1.44 -18.02
CA VAL A 26 8.02 -2.61 -17.74
C VAL A 26 6.58 -2.21 -17.99
N ALA A 27 5.95 -2.85 -18.96
CA ALA A 27 4.54 -2.65 -19.29
C ALA A 27 3.67 -3.73 -18.64
N HIS A 28 2.50 -3.31 -18.18
CA HIS A 28 1.47 -4.18 -17.64
C HIS A 28 0.17 -3.95 -18.39
N ASP A 29 -0.56 -5.00 -18.69
CA ASP A 29 -1.85 -4.98 -19.35
C ASP A 29 -3.01 -4.78 -18.38
N PHE A 30 -4.25 -4.77 -18.87
CA PHE A 30 -5.45 -4.58 -18.05
C PHE A 30 -5.76 -5.79 -17.16
N THR A 31 -5.13 -6.93 -17.35
CA THR A 31 -5.33 -8.11 -16.48
C THR A 31 -4.45 -8.06 -15.22
N TYR A 32 -3.42 -7.23 -15.21
CA TYR A 32 -2.47 -7.13 -14.09
C TYR A 32 -3.13 -6.84 -12.74
N PRO A 33 -4.12 -5.95 -12.61
CA PRO A 33 -4.82 -5.72 -11.34
C PRO A 33 -5.45 -6.98 -10.75
N LEU A 34 -5.86 -7.94 -11.57
CA LEU A 34 -6.47 -9.19 -11.10
C LEU A 34 -5.50 -10.06 -10.29
N GLY A 35 -4.21 -9.99 -10.60
CA GLY A 35 -3.16 -10.65 -9.80
C GLY A 35 -3.10 -10.16 -8.36
N HIS A 36 -3.60 -8.94 -8.09
CA HIS A 36 -3.63 -8.34 -6.76
C HIS A 36 -4.81 -8.79 -5.89
N ILE A 37 -5.73 -9.60 -6.41
CA ILE A 37 -6.74 -10.28 -5.60
C ILE A 37 -6.05 -11.10 -4.51
N VAL A 38 -5.01 -11.85 -4.87
CA VAL A 38 -4.26 -12.68 -3.93
C VAL A 38 -3.54 -11.83 -2.88
N THR A 39 -2.84 -10.79 -3.32
CA THR A 39 -2.09 -9.93 -2.40
C THR A 39 -2.99 -9.08 -1.51
N GLY A 40 -4.08 -8.54 -2.04
CA GLY A 40 -5.05 -7.75 -1.27
C GLY A 40 -5.78 -8.61 -0.24
N SER A 41 -6.39 -9.71 -0.68
CA SER A 41 -7.24 -10.52 0.18
C SER A 41 -6.47 -11.42 1.15
N PHE A 42 -5.31 -11.96 0.75
CA PHE A 42 -4.61 -12.97 1.56
C PHE A 42 -3.33 -12.44 2.22
N TRP A 43 -2.54 -11.60 1.54
CA TRP A 43 -1.34 -11.06 2.17
C TRP A 43 -1.63 -9.84 3.04
N HIS A 44 -2.41 -8.87 2.53
CA HIS A 44 -2.86 -7.74 3.33
C HIS A 44 -4.05 -8.08 4.24
N ASN A 45 -4.68 -9.24 4.04
CA ASN A 45 -5.87 -9.71 4.78
C ASN A 45 -7.01 -8.68 4.77
N LEU A 46 -7.27 -8.09 3.60
CA LEU A 46 -8.26 -7.03 3.44
C LEU A 46 -9.64 -7.57 3.11
N HIS A 47 -10.64 -6.86 3.60
CA HIS A 47 -12.05 -7.08 3.34
C HIS A 47 -12.79 -5.72 3.34
N LYS A 48 -14.09 -5.75 3.02
CA LYS A 48 -14.92 -4.54 2.84
C LYS A 48 -14.95 -3.57 4.02
N ASP A 49 -14.70 -4.06 5.22
CA ASP A 49 -14.70 -3.23 6.44
C ASP A 49 -13.30 -2.76 6.84
N SER A 50 -12.29 -3.07 6.03
CA SER A 50 -10.90 -2.66 6.28
C SER A 50 -10.69 -1.20 5.91
N LEU A 51 -10.00 -0.45 6.79
CA LEU A 51 -9.37 0.84 6.50
C LEU A 51 -7.87 0.61 6.46
N HIS A 52 -7.30 0.65 5.25
CA HIS A 52 -5.91 0.27 5.01
C HIS A 52 -5.01 1.47 4.76
N LEU A 53 -3.91 1.53 5.49
CA LEU A 53 -2.82 2.47 5.27
C LEU A 53 -1.59 1.75 4.74
N THR A 54 -1.10 2.16 3.58
CA THR A 54 0.22 1.76 3.06
C THR A 54 1.18 2.93 3.11
N ILE A 55 2.29 2.75 3.79
CA ILE A 55 3.41 3.71 3.79
C ILE A 55 4.31 3.38 2.60
N ALA A 56 4.08 4.07 1.50
CA ALA A 56 4.88 3.96 0.29
C ALA A 56 4.87 5.29 -0.47
N ASP A 57 5.99 5.64 -1.04
CA ASP A 57 6.11 6.78 -1.96
C ASP A 57 5.26 6.52 -3.20
N THR A 58 4.53 7.53 -3.66
CA THR A 58 3.63 7.43 -4.81
C THR A 58 4.36 7.18 -6.14
N GLY A 59 5.65 7.48 -6.20
CA GLY A 59 6.51 7.16 -7.33
C GLY A 59 6.92 5.69 -7.42
N TRP A 60 6.62 4.89 -6.41
CA TRP A 60 6.93 3.46 -6.42
C TRP A 60 5.75 2.64 -6.93
N GLY A 61 6.04 1.63 -7.76
CA GLY A 61 5.03 0.69 -8.25
C GLY A 61 4.17 0.09 -7.12
N LYS A 62 4.75 -0.12 -5.95
CA LYS A 62 4.04 -0.57 -4.77
C LYS A 62 2.88 0.35 -4.34
N ALA A 63 2.97 1.65 -4.58
CA ALA A 63 1.89 2.57 -4.23
C ALA A 63 0.62 2.30 -5.03
N VAL A 64 0.75 1.91 -6.29
CA VAL A 64 -0.40 1.55 -7.13
C VAL A 64 -0.96 0.18 -6.76
N TRP A 65 -0.09 -0.81 -6.57
CA TRP A 65 -0.46 -2.20 -6.34
C TRP A 65 -0.84 -2.46 -4.88
N GLY A 66 0.01 -2.04 -3.98
CA GLY A 66 -0.17 -2.25 -2.55
C GLY A 66 -1.05 -1.20 -1.88
N LYS A 67 -1.49 -0.16 -2.60
CA LYS A 67 -2.28 0.93 -2.03
C LYS A 67 -3.63 1.13 -2.73
N LEU A 68 -3.78 0.77 -3.99
CA LEU A 68 -5.01 1.02 -4.74
C LEU A 68 -5.70 -0.26 -5.17
N TYR A 69 -5.15 -0.97 -6.14
CA TYR A 69 -5.87 -2.05 -6.82
C TYR A 69 -6.23 -3.22 -5.91
N GLY A 70 -5.26 -3.70 -5.11
CA GLY A 70 -5.52 -4.79 -4.18
C GLY A 70 -6.59 -4.45 -3.16
N GLN A 71 -6.56 -3.23 -2.63
CA GLN A 71 -7.53 -2.74 -1.66
C GLN A 71 -8.92 -2.58 -2.26
N TRP A 72 -9.02 -1.96 -3.43
CA TRP A 72 -10.30 -1.75 -4.11
C TRP A 72 -10.95 -3.06 -4.53
N ILE A 73 -10.16 -4.01 -5.04
CA ILE A 73 -10.67 -5.35 -5.39
C ILE A 73 -11.20 -6.09 -4.15
N ALA A 74 -10.52 -5.94 -3.00
CA ALA A 74 -10.96 -6.51 -1.73
C ALA A 74 -12.16 -5.75 -1.11
N GLY A 75 -12.56 -4.61 -1.70
CA GLY A 75 -13.62 -3.74 -1.18
C GLY A 75 -13.19 -2.89 0.02
N ALA A 76 -11.90 -2.84 0.32
CA ALA A 76 -11.36 -2.09 1.44
C ALA A 76 -11.28 -0.59 1.15
N THR A 77 -11.41 0.22 2.20
CA THR A 77 -11.17 1.67 2.12
C THR A 77 -9.67 1.95 2.16
N VAL A 78 -9.20 2.77 1.22
CA VAL A 78 -7.82 3.22 1.15
C VAL A 78 -7.67 4.50 1.95
N PHE A 79 -6.82 4.49 2.98
CA PHE A 79 -6.46 5.70 3.70
C PHE A 79 -5.31 6.43 2.98
N VAL A 80 -5.53 7.69 2.68
CA VAL A 80 -4.54 8.56 2.03
C VAL A 80 -4.25 9.73 2.94
N TYR A 81 -2.98 9.96 3.20
CA TYR A 81 -2.51 11.03 4.05
C TYR A 81 -1.36 11.77 3.34
N ASP A 82 -1.54 13.05 3.15
CA ASP A 82 -0.53 13.93 2.58
C ASP A 82 0.17 14.70 3.71
N HIS A 83 1.50 14.53 3.79
CA HIS A 83 2.32 15.19 4.79
C HIS A 83 3.77 15.32 4.29
N GLU A 84 4.38 16.46 4.56
CA GLU A 84 5.79 16.67 4.20
C GLU A 84 6.73 15.89 5.13
N LYS A 85 6.42 15.85 6.43
CA LYS A 85 7.18 15.13 7.46
C LYS A 85 6.23 14.58 8.51
N SER A 86 6.29 13.28 8.74
CA SER A 86 5.53 12.59 9.79
C SER A 86 6.50 12.00 10.80
N THR A 87 6.25 12.25 12.07
CA THR A 87 6.95 11.57 13.16
C THR A 87 6.28 10.22 13.45
N PRO A 88 6.96 9.28 14.12
CA PRO A 88 6.32 8.05 14.59
C PRO A 88 5.12 8.32 15.50
N ALA A 89 5.19 9.36 16.34
CA ALA A 89 4.09 9.78 17.20
C ALA A 89 2.86 10.24 16.41
N ASP A 90 3.06 11.05 15.35
CA ASP A 90 1.96 11.49 14.48
C ASP A 90 1.29 10.30 13.80
N MET A 91 2.08 9.30 13.40
CA MET A 91 1.56 8.09 12.77
C MET A 91 0.71 7.25 13.73
N LEU A 92 1.16 7.08 14.98
CA LEU A 92 0.40 6.38 16.01
C LEU A 92 -0.90 7.13 16.34
N GLN A 93 -0.82 8.46 16.44
CA GLN A 93 -2.00 9.31 16.65
C GLN A 93 -3.00 9.15 15.50
N MET A 94 -2.52 9.16 14.25
CA MET A 94 -3.35 8.96 13.08
C MET A 94 -4.03 7.57 13.06
N ILE A 95 -3.32 6.52 13.43
CA ILE A 95 -3.88 5.16 13.53
C ILE A 95 -5.05 5.14 14.53
N GLN A 96 -4.87 5.80 15.68
CA GLN A 96 -5.90 5.95 16.71
C GLN A 96 -7.10 6.76 16.19
N ASP A 97 -6.84 7.99 15.70
CA ASP A 97 -7.89 8.97 15.39
C ASP A 97 -8.80 8.50 14.25
N TYR A 98 -8.22 7.87 13.25
CA TYR A 98 -8.95 7.35 12.10
C TYR A 98 -9.34 5.87 12.22
N ARG A 99 -8.98 5.22 13.33
CA ARG A 99 -9.32 3.81 13.56
C ARG A 99 -8.82 2.91 12.44
N ILE A 100 -7.58 3.11 11.99
CA ILE A 100 -6.97 2.32 10.91
C ILE A 100 -6.91 0.85 11.36
N THR A 101 -7.38 -0.05 10.47
CA THR A 101 -7.49 -1.48 10.78
C THR A 101 -6.33 -2.30 10.25
N SER A 102 -5.65 -1.80 9.21
CA SER A 102 -4.55 -2.52 8.57
C SER A 102 -3.44 -1.57 8.12
N LEU A 103 -2.20 -1.94 8.42
CA LEU A 103 -1.00 -1.16 8.10
C LEU A 103 -0.01 -1.98 7.28
N CYS A 104 0.43 -1.43 6.15
CA CYS A 104 1.57 -1.93 5.41
C CYS A 104 2.69 -0.90 5.41
N ALA A 105 3.82 -1.23 6.01
CA ALA A 105 4.95 -0.32 6.11
C ALA A 105 6.29 -1.06 6.02
N PRO A 106 7.37 -0.37 5.56
CA PRO A 106 8.73 -0.93 5.63
C PRO A 106 9.14 -1.27 7.07
N PRO A 107 10.03 -2.25 7.27
CA PRO A 107 10.53 -2.62 8.61
C PRO A 107 11.11 -1.45 9.39
N THR A 108 11.70 -0.46 8.71
CA THR A 108 12.24 0.76 9.33
C THR A 108 11.16 1.57 10.04
N ILE A 109 9.97 1.67 9.47
CA ILE A 109 8.85 2.37 10.10
C ILE A 109 8.45 1.66 11.39
N PHE A 110 8.27 0.34 11.37
CA PHE A 110 7.94 -0.41 12.58
C PHE A 110 8.99 -0.27 13.66
N ARG A 111 10.30 -0.23 13.29
CA ARG A 111 11.38 0.01 14.25
C ARG A 111 11.29 1.38 14.91
N PHE A 112 10.77 2.38 14.23
CA PHE A 112 10.53 3.69 14.83
C PHE A 112 9.27 3.68 15.71
N LEU A 113 8.18 3.07 15.24
CA LEU A 113 6.94 3.01 16.01
C LEU A 113 7.11 2.31 17.36
N ILE A 114 7.84 1.20 17.41
CA ILE A 114 8.05 0.45 18.68
C ILE A 114 9.00 1.14 19.67
N ARG A 115 9.64 2.26 19.30
CA ARG A 115 10.42 3.08 20.23
C ARG A 115 9.57 4.11 20.97
N GLU A 116 8.36 4.37 20.46
CA GLU A 116 7.39 5.23 21.12
C GLU A 116 6.72 4.47 22.28
N ASP A 117 6.19 5.23 23.23
CA ASP A 117 5.39 4.66 24.31
C ASP A 117 3.99 4.33 23.77
N LEU A 118 3.81 3.09 23.30
CA LEU A 118 2.58 2.62 22.70
C LEU A 118 1.38 2.64 23.66
N THR A 119 1.63 2.70 24.98
CA THR A 119 0.55 2.74 25.98
C THR A 119 -0.24 4.04 25.97
N LYS A 120 0.29 5.08 25.30
CA LYS A 120 -0.35 6.38 25.16
C LYS A 120 -1.40 6.45 24.04
N TYR A 121 -1.50 5.39 23.23
CA TYR A 121 -2.35 5.38 22.04
C TYR A 121 -3.34 4.22 22.09
N ASP A 122 -4.58 4.47 21.68
CA ASP A 122 -5.56 3.39 21.45
C ASP A 122 -5.34 2.77 20.06
N LEU A 123 -4.57 1.70 20.01
CA LEU A 123 -4.29 0.94 18.79
C LEU A 123 -5.22 -0.26 18.61
N SER A 124 -6.32 -0.35 19.37
CA SER A 124 -7.23 -1.50 19.35
C SER A 124 -7.91 -1.75 18.00
N SER A 125 -7.96 -0.74 17.14
CA SER A 125 -8.47 -0.87 15.77
C SER A 125 -7.50 -1.60 14.82
N LEU A 126 -6.20 -1.57 15.11
CA LEU A 126 -5.18 -2.14 14.23
C LEU A 126 -5.14 -3.67 14.38
N GLN A 127 -5.71 -4.37 13.40
CA GLN A 127 -5.87 -5.81 13.41
C GLN A 127 -4.75 -6.53 12.67
N TYR A 128 -4.15 -5.89 11.66
CA TYR A 128 -3.20 -6.54 10.77
C TYR A 128 -2.08 -5.62 10.32
N CYS A 129 -0.86 -6.15 10.36
CA CYS A 129 0.33 -5.44 9.85
C CYS A 129 1.06 -6.30 8.84
N THR A 130 1.47 -5.70 7.72
CA THR A 130 2.29 -6.36 6.70
C THR A 130 3.60 -5.64 6.50
N LEU A 131 4.64 -6.45 6.30
CA LEU A 131 5.99 -5.98 6.03
C LEU A 131 6.35 -6.36 4.60
N PRO A 132 6.55 -5.40 3.69
CA PRO A 132 7.12 -5.73 2.40
C PRO A 132 8.55 -6.21 2.62
N ALA A 133 8.84 -7.44 2.23
CA ALA A 133 10.22 -7.89 2.17
C ALA A 133 10.98 -7.01 1.17
N LYS A 134 12.15 -6.52 1.58
CA LYS A 134 13.11 -5.99 0.62
C LYS A 134 13.73 -7.20 -0.07
N PRO A 135 13.80 -7.21 -1.41
CA PRO A 135 14.54 -8.25 -2.10
C PRO A 135 16.02 -8.21 -1.69
#